data_c0f99ac7fdf9af13c5a51be9cccb4de6
#
_entry.id   c0f99ac7fdf9af13c5a51be9cccb4de6
#
_cell.length_a   1.000
_cell.length_b   1.000
_cell.length_c   1.000
_cell.angle_alpha   90.00
_cell.angle_beta   90.00
_cell.angle_gamma   90.00
#
_symmetry.space_group_name_H-M   'P 1'
#
loop_
_entity.id
_entity.type
_entity.pdbx_description
1 polymer ?
#
loop_
_entity_poly.entity_id
_entity_poly.type
_entity_poly.pdbx_seq_one_letter_code
_entity_poly.pdbx_strand_id
1 'polypeptide(L)'
;TTRTGFDFDETGNQVSLFGTGKDSVVSASIDYIIGYLADYLEDVKKKKRKQIDDFVSQDRPAYRYLLHNRPNVYDLIPAGLKKDALELELHKHFQSWEHEIQKQGKDLEKAAKDAANQSDTTYQALFEKYWSGVTELSKTCLAEYVARRKALLAMLEETLTIQEDGSFKKEDVIHSIICPMRHTSDDIAFEEMNLWIVDERLAYHRYLASDKTLKSMPVIDSDSRKEPDIVVFDQAFAYS
;
A
#
# COMPACT_ATOMS: atom_id res chain seq x y z
N THR A 1 41.64 -29.55 17.96
CA THR A 1 40.21 -29.63 18.27
C THR A 1 40.08 -30.15 19.68
N THR A 2 40.01 -29.24 20.64
CA THR A 2 39.74 -29.56 22.04
C THR A 2 38.31 -30.09 22.13
N ARG A 3 38.17 -31.40 22.34
CA ARG A 3 36.93 -32.03 22.80
C ARG A 3 36.75 -31.60 24.25
N THR A 4 36.23 -30.45 24.47
CA THR A 4 35.93 -29.92 25.78
C THR A 4 34.54 -30.35 26.18
N GLY A 5 34.47 -31.32 27.08
CA GLY A 5 33.37 -31.45 28.02
C GLY A 5 32.05 -32.04 27.51
N PHE A 6 32.00 -32.54 26.27
CA PHE A 6 30.81 -33.21 25.75
C PHE A 6 31.10 -34.68 25.50
N ASP A 7 30.42 -35.54 26.20
CA ASP A 7 30.45 -36.98 26.01
C ASP A 7 29.18 -37.42 25.28
N PHE A 8 29.25 -38.50 24.52
CA PHE A 8 28.12 -39.05 23.79
C PHE A 8 27.85 -40.46 24.32
N ASP A 9 26.59 -40.83 24.49
CA ASP A 9 26.18 -42.18 24.81
C ASP A 9 26.38 -43.11 23.60
N GLU A 10 26.16 -44.41 23.81
CA GLU A 10 26.33 -45.46 22.78
C GLU A 10 25.38 -45.25 21.57
N THR A 11 24.32 -44.45 21.69
CA THR A 11 23.38 -44.13 20.65
C THR A 11 23.73 -42.82 19.92
N GLY A 12 24.84 -42.14 20.29
CA GLY A 12 25.27 -40.88 19.73
C GLY A 12 24.56 -39.65 20.31
N ASN A 13 23.75 -39.83 21.35
CA ASN A 13 23.15 -38.72 22.08
C ASN A 13 24.16 -38.09 23.03
N GLN A 14 24.09 -36.79 23.14
CA GLN A 14 24.99 -36.03 23.98
C GLN A 14 24.65 -36.20 25.47
N VAL A 15 25.61 -36.66 26.24
CA VAL A 15 25.49 -36.78 27.69
C VAL A 15 25.99 -35.50 28.35
N SER A 16 25.26 -35.02 29.36
CA SER A 16 25.66 -33.87 30.17
C SER A 16 26.88 -34.25 31.04
N LEU A 17 28.02 -33.57 30.84
CA LEU A 17 29.13 -33.62 31.78
C LEU A 17 28.93 -32.48 32.80
N PHE A 18 28.99 -32.79 34.08
CA PHE A 18 28.74 -31.81 35.19
C PHE A 18 27.36 -31.15 35.19
N GLY A 19 26.33 -31.79 34.62
CA GLY A 19 24.97 -31.25 34.59
C GLY A 19 24.71 -30.19 33.54
N THR A 20 25.67 -29.91 32.64
CA THR A 20 25.56 -28.91 31.59
C THR A 20 25.26 -29.57 30.26
N GLY A 21 24.02 -29.49 29.79
CA GLY A 21 23.58 -29.96 28.47
C GLY A 21 24.08 -29.11 27.32
N LYS A 22 24.12 -29.70 26.11
CA LYS A 22 24.50 -29.03 24.87
C LYS A 22 23.73 -27.71 24.67
N ASP A 23 22.43 -27.77 24.88
CA ASP A 23 21.55 -26.62 24.66
C ASP A 23 21.88 -25.47 25.60
N SER A 24 22.25 -25.78 26.84
CA SER A 24 22.70 -24.78 27.82
C SER A 24 23.99 -24.07 27.40
N VAL A 25 24.97 -24.87 26.88
CA VAL A 25 26.25 -24.31 26.41
C VAL A 25 26.06 -23.49 25.13
N VAL A 26 25.23 -23.98 24.22
CA VAL A 26 24.88 -23.22 22.98
C VAL A 26 24.18 -21.92 23.34
N SER A 27 23.20 -21.94 24.24
CA SER A 27 22.49 -20.72 24.68
C SER A 27 23.45 -19.73 25.34
N ALA A 28 24.28 -20.19 26.30
CA ALA A 28 25.27 -19.32 26.95
C ALA A 28 26.31 -18.74 25.96
N SER A 29 26.71 -19.52 24.96
CA SER A 29 27.62 -19.08 23.91
C SER A 29 26.99 -18.04 23.01
N ILE A 30 25.71 -18.22 22.67
CA ILE A 30 24.93 -17.23 21.88
C ILE A 30 24.81 -15.94 22.68
N ASP A 31 24.43 -16.00 23.94
CA ASP A 31 24.27 -14.81 24.80
C ASP A 31 25.61 -14.06 24.95
N TYR A 32 26.73 -14.77 25.10
CA TYR A 32 28.05 -14.15 25.15
C TYR A 32 28.40 -13.45 23.82
N ILE A 33 28.17 -14.12 22.69
CA ILE A 33 28.43 -13.55 21.34
C ILE A 33 27.54 -12.33 21.09
N ILE A 34 26.26 -12.40 21.45
CA ILE A 34 25.34 -11.28 21.33
C ILE A 34 25.83 -10.10 22.19
N GLY A 35 26.25 -10.36 23.43
CA GLY A 35 26.84 -9.32 24.30
C GLY A 35 28.09 -8.70 23.73
N TYR A 36 29.00 -9.52 23.17
CA TYR A 36 30.22 -9.03 22.53
C TYR A 36 29.97 -8.19 21.28
N LEU A 37 28.93 -8.52 20.51
CA LEU A 37 28.55 -7.82 19.29
C LEU A 37 27.50 -6.73 19.52
N ALA A 38 27.12 -6.45 20.77
CA ALA A 38 25.99 -5.56 21.07
C ALA A 38 26.09 -4.18 20.37
N ASP A 39 27.25 -3.53 20.48
CA ASP A 39 27.49 -2.22 19.87
C ASP A 39 27.40 -2.28 18.35
N TYR A 40 27.96 -3.33 17.74
CA TYR A 40 27.89 -3.54 16.29
C TYR A 40 26.46 -3.81 15.81
N LEU A 41 25.71 -4.65 16.53
CA LEU A 41 24.31 -4.94 16.21
C LEU A 41 23.41 -3.70 16.34
N GLU A 42 23.68 -2.88 17.35
CA GLU A 42 22.96 -1.61 17.53
C GLU A 42 23.26 -0.63 16.40
N ASP A 43 24.51 -0.53 15.95
CA ASP A 43 24.88 0.30 14.81
C ASP A 43 24.22 -0.18 13.50
N VAL A 44 24.17 -1.50 13.28
CA VAL A 44 23.46 -2.11 12.15
C VAL A 44 21.96 -1.79 12.20
N LYS A 45 21.33 -1.88 13.37
CA LYS A 45 19.92 -1.53 13.57
C LYS A 45 19.66 -0.06 13.25
N LYS A 46 20.52 0.84 13.74
CA LYS A 46 20.40 2.29 13.45
C LYS A 46 20.52 2.59 11.97
N LYS A 47 21.52 2.00 11.29
CA LYS A 47 21.72 2.18 9.86
C LYS A 47 20.54 1.65 9.05
N LYS A 48 20.03 0.46 9.40
CA LYS A 48 18.84 -0.14 8.80
C LYS A 48 17.62 0.76 8.96
N ARG A 49 17.36 1.23 10.18
CA ARG A 49 16.21 2.11 10.46
C ARG A 49 16.31 3.40 9.65
N LYS A 50 17.47 4.03 9.64
CA LYS A 50 17.68 5.23 8.83
C LYS A 50 17.44 4.98 7.34
N GLN A 51 17.95 3.86 6.79
CA GLN A 51 17.72 3.48 5.38
C GLN A 51 16.23 3.34 5.06
N ILE A 52 15.45 2.70 5.95
CA ILE A 52 14.01 2.53 5.78
C ILE A 52 13.30 3.89 5.85
N ASP A 53 13.65 4.73 6.83
CA ASP A 53 13.06 6.07 7.00
C ASP A 53 13.35 6.98 5.80
N ASP A 54 14.58 6.97 5.30
CA ASP A 54 14.99 7.74 4.12
C ASP A 54 14.19 7.28 2.88
N PHE A 55 14.10 5.96 2.65
CA PHE A 55 13.32 5.39 1.56
C PHE A 55 11.84 5.76 1.63
N VAL A 56 11.24 5.58 2.81
CA VAL A 56 9.81 5.90 3.01
C VAL A 56 9.56 7.41 2.87
N SER A 57 10.50 8.24 3.32
CA SER A 57 10.32 9.69 3.22
C SER A 57 10.43 10.24 1.81
N GLN A 58 11.31 9.68 1.00
CA GLN A 58 11.65 10.19 -0.32
C GLN A 58 10.91 9.47 -1.45
N ASP A 59 10.89 8.13 -1.40
CA ASP A 59 10.42 7.33 -2.52
C ASP A 59 8.98 6.81 -2.31
N ARG A 60 8.58 6.46 -1.06
CA ARG A 60 7.29 5.77 -0.77
C ARG A 60 6.61 6.27 0.51
N PRO A 61 6.09 7.51 0.53
CA PRO A 61 5.46 8.09 1.73
C PRO A 61 4.26 7.31 2.29
N ALA A 62 3.62 6.50 1.47
CA ALA A 62 2.48 5.67 1.88
C ALA A 62 2.81 4.73 3.05
N TYR A 63 4.04 4.19 3.10
CA TYR A 63 4.43 3.28 4.17
C TYR A 63 4.71 3.96 5.52
N ARG A 64 4.63 5.30 5.63
CA ARG A 64 4.77 6.00 6.92
C ARG A 64 3.78 5.51 7.96
N TYR A 65 2.52 5.35 7.56
CA TYR A 65 1.47 4.88 8.46
C TYR A 65 1.69 3.43 8.91
N LEU A 66 2.19 2.57 8.00
CA LEU A 66 2.59 1.21 8.36
C LEU A 66 3.64 1.22 9.47
N LEU A 67 4.74 1.96 9.28
CA LEU A 67 5.84 2.03 10.25
C LEU A 67 5.44 2.71 11.55
N HIS A 68 4.54 3.70 11.49
CA HIS A 68 4.02 4.38 12.67
C HIS A 68 3.18 3.44 13.54
N ASN A 69 2.26 2.69 12.91
CA ASN A 69 1.35 1.80 13.62
C ASN A 69 1.96 0.45 13.98
N ARG A 70 3.00 0.04 13.25
CA ARG A 70 3.70 -1.24 13.41
C ARG A 70 5.22 -1.06 13.45
N PRO A 71 5.75 -0.45 14.52
CA PRO A 71 7.19 -0.19 14.62
C PRO A 71 8.04 -1.47 14.64
N ASN A 72 7.46 -2.63 14.98
CA ASN A 72 8.12 -3.92 14.89
C ASN A 72 8.51 -4.32 13.46
N VAL A 73 7.91 -3.73 12.44
CA VAL A 73 8.28 -3.95 11.03
C VAL A 73 9.75 -3.60 10.78
N TYR A 74 10.28 -2.59 11.45
CA TYR A 74 11.71 -2.26 11.37
C TYR A 74 12.60 -3.46 11.74
N ASP A 75 12.20 -4.27 12.73
CA ASP A 75 13.00 -5.41 13.17
C ASP A 75 12.86 -6.60 12.23
N LEU A 76 11.69 -6.77 11.62
CA LEU A 76 11.38 -7.88 10.71
C LEU A 76 12.05 -7.74 9.33
N ILE A 77 12.28 -6.52 8.86
CA ILE A 77 12.96 -6.28 7.58
C ILE A 77 14.45 -6.63 7.69
N PRO A 78 15.02 -7.43 6.79
CA PRO A 78 16.45 -7.71 6.74
C PRO A 78 17.29 -6.44 6.51
N ALA A 79 18.50 -6.39 7.07
CA ALA A 79 19.44 -5.30 6.84
C ALA A 79 20.08 -5.40 5.45
N GLY A 80 20.44 -4.25 4.86
CA GLY A 80 21.23 -4.19 3.62
C GLY A 80 20.43 -4.47 2.33
N LEU A 81 19.11 -4.40 2.37
CA LEU A 81 18.28 -4.56 1.17
C LEU A 81 18.47 -3.39 0.20
N LYS A 82 18.44 -3.67 -1.11
CA LYS A 82 18.32 -2.66 -2.16
C LYS A 82 16.90 -2.09 -2.21
N LYS A 83 16.71 -0.92 -2.84
CA LYS A 83 15.42 -0.22 -2.90
C LYS A 83 14.25 -1.11 -3.30
N ASP A 84 14.36 -1.87 -4.40
CA ASP A 84 13.29 -2.73 -4.89
C ASP A 84 12.93 -3.86 -3.92
N ALA A 85 13.96 -4.48 -3.31
CA ALA A 85 13.76 -5.53 -2.32
C ALA A 85 13.18 -4.98 -1.02
N LEU A 86 13.57 -3.77 -0.62
CA LEU A 86 13.01 -3.07 0.53
C LEU A 86 11.53 -2.74 0.31
N GLU A 87 11.18 -2.24 -0.89
CA GLU A 87 9.79 -1.98 -1.26
C GLU A 87 8.95 -3.25 -1.18
N LEU A 88 9.45 -4.35 -1.72
CA LEU A 88 8.77 -5.65 -1.69
C LEU A 88 8.51 -6.12 -0.26
N GLU A 89 9.49 -6.00 0.64
CA GLU A 89 9.32 -6.38 2.05
C GLU A 89 8.30 -5.48 2.76
N LEU A 90 8.36 -4.16 2.57
CA LEU A 90 7.37 -3.23 3.12
C LEU A 90 5.96 -3.57 2.61
N HIS A 91 5.83 -3.90 1.32
CA HIS A 91 4.54 -4.27 0.73
C HIS A 91 3.97 -5.55 1.32
N LYS A 92 4.79 -6.58 1.55
CA LYS A 92 4.35 -7.82 2.23
C LYS A 92 3.80 -7.53 3.63
N HIS A 93 4.48 -6.69 4.39
CA HIS A 93 4.02 -6.30 5.72
C HIS A 93 2.73 -5.48 5.67
N PHE A 94 2.57 -4.63 4.66
CA PHE A 94 1.35 -3.88 4.43
C PHE A 94 0.17 -4.80 4.10
N GLN A 95 0.35 -5.74 3.17
CA GLN A 95 -0.68 -6.74 2.84
C GLN A 95 -1.06 -7.62 4.04
N SER A 96 -0.08 -8.00 4.85
CA SER A 96 -0.34 -8.76 6.09
C SER A 96 -1.20 -7.96 7.07
N TRP A 97 -0.95 -6.67 7.19
CA TRP A 97 -1.76 -5.77 8.01
C TRP A 97 -3.18 -5.61 7.47
N GLU A 98 -3.33 -5.40 6.18
CA GLU A 98 -4.64 -5.33 5.51
C GLU A 98 -5.46 -6.62 5.75
N HIS A 99 -4.84 -7.78 5.57
CA HIS A 99 -5.48 -9.07 5.83
C HIS A 99 -5.92 -9.24 7.30
N GLU A 100 -5.10 -8.77 8.24
CA GLU A 100 -5.44 -8.80 9.66
C GLU A 100 -6.67 -7.94 9.97
N ILE A 101 -6.77 -6.74 9.39
CA ILE A 101 -7.94 -5.86 9.54
C ILE A 101 -9.20 -6.51 8.95
N GLN A 102 -9.09 -7.11 7.76
CA GLN A 102 -10.21 -7.83 7.15
C GLN A 102 -10.69 -8.98 8.03
N LYS A 103 -9.77 -9.71 8.67
CA LYS A 103 -10.11 -10.78 9.61
C LYS A 103 -10.82 -10.22 10.85
N GLN A 104 -10.33 -9.13 11.42
CA GLN A 104 -10.98 -8.44 12.55
C GLN A 104 -12.42 -8.01 12.21
N GLY A 105 -12.66 -7.53 10.99
CA GLY A 105 -14.02 -7.20 10.51
C GLY A 105 -14.95 -8.40 10.48
N LYS A 106 -14.46 -9.56 10.00
CA LYS A 106 -15.23 -10.80 10.02
C LYS A 106 -15.53 -11.31 11.45
N ASP A 107 -14.56 -11.16 12.35
CA ASP A 107 -14.73 -11.56 13.75
C ASP A 107 -15.74 -10.63 14.45
N LEU A 108 -15.72 -9.33 14.15
CA LEU A 108 -16.70 -8.36 14.63
C LEU A 108 -18.11 -8.68 14.10
N GLU A 109 -18.24 -9.02 12.82
CA GLU A 109 -19.54 -9.42 12.22
C GLU A 109 -20.11 -10.67 12.90
N LYS A 110 -19.27 -11.67 13.20
CA LYS A 110 -19.68 -12.84 13.95
C LYS A 110 -20.12 -12.48 15.37
N ALA A 111 -19.33 -11.67 16.06
CA ALA A 111 -19.66 -11.20 17.41
C ALA A 111 -21.00 -10.43 17.45
N ALA A 112 -21.30 -9.65 16.41
CA ALA A 112 -22.58 -8.94 16.29
C ALA A 112 -23.77 -9.90 16.10
N LYS A 113 -23.59 -11.00 15.38
CA LYS A 113 -24.62 -12.04 15.19
C LYS A 113 -24.84 -12.87 16.44
N ASP A 114 -23.79 -13.08 17.24
CA ASP A 114 -23.82 -13.84 18.50
C ASP A 114 -24.11 -12.95 19.72
N ALA A 115 -24.55 -11.71 19.52
CA ALA A 115 -24.73 -10.67 20.54
C ALA A 115 -25.68 -11.07 21.72
N ALA A 116 -26.49 -12.12 21.56
CA ALA A 116 -27.31 -12.67 22.66
C ALA A 116 -26.45 -13.31 23.78
N ASN A 117 -25.18 -13.62 23.56
CA ASN A 117 -24.31 -14.38 24.47
C ASN A 117 -23.01 -13.67 24.87
N GLN A 118 -22.74 -12.45 24.33
CA GLN A 118 -21.50 -11.71 24.64
C GLN A 118 -21.78 -10.47 25.48
N SER A 119 -20.82 -10.12 26.35
CA SER A 119 -20.89 -8.88 27.11
C SER A 119 -20.65 -7.67 26.18
N ASP A 120 -21.38 -6.58 26.40
CA ASP A 120 -21.27 -5.31 25.67
C ASP A 120 -19.81 -4.80 25.61
N THR A 121 -19.06 -4.98 26.67
CA THR A 121 -17.63 -4.57 26.77
C THR A 121 -16.72 -5.31 25.81
N THR A 122 -16.98 -6.59 25.51
CA THR A 122 -16.18 -7.39 24.57
C THR A 122 -16.43 -6.93 23.13
N TYR A 123 -17.68 -6.67 22.77
CA TYR A 123 -18.03 -6.14 21.45
C TYR A 123 -17.43 -4.76 21.22
N GLN A 124 -17.53 -3.86 22.20
CA GLN A 124 -16.93 -2.52 22.11
C GLN A 124 -15.42 -2.58 21.90
N ALA A 125 -14.70 -3.44 22.63
CA ALA A 125 -13.25 -3.58 22.45
C ALA A 125 -12.87 -4.10 21.05
N LEU A 126 -13.63 -5.05 20.51
CA LEU A 126 -13.43 -5.55 19.13
C LEU A 126 -13.72 -4.45 18.10
N PHE A 127 -14.79 -3.69 18.30
CA PHE A 127 -15.16 -2.59 17.43
C PHE A 127 -14.09 -1.48 17.42
N GLU A 128 -13.63 -1.03 18.58
CA GLU A 128 -12.60 0.00 18.69
C GLU A 128 -11.30 -0.42 18.01
N LYS A 129 -10.89 -1.68 18.23
CA LYS A 129 -9.69 -2.23 17.59
C LYS A 129 -9.83 -2.26 16.06
N TYR A 130 -10.95 -2.76 15.56
CA TYR A 130 -11.23 -2.80 14.11
C TYR A 130 -11.30 -1.40 13.52
N TRP A 131 -12.05 -0.48 14.16
CA TRP A 131 -12.22 0.89 13.69
C TRP A 131 -10.90 1.66 13.60
N SER A 132 -10.07 1.53 14.63
CA SER A 132 -8.73 2.11 14.61
C SER A 132 -7.91 1.58 13.43
N GLY A 133 -7.90 0.26 13.22
CA GLY A 133 -7.18 -0.37 12.12
C GLY A 133 -7.67 0.09 10.74
N VAL A 134 -8.98 0.10 10.53
CA VAL A 134 -9.60 0.58 9.27
C VAL A 134 -9.26 2.05 9.01
N THR A 135 -9.33 2.88 10.04
CA THR A 135 -9.03 4.31 9.91
C THR A 135 -7.58 4.53 9.47
N GLU A 136 -6.63 3.85 10.07
CA GLU A 136 -5.21 3.98 9.74
C GLU A 136 -4.89 3.39 8.35
N LEU A 137 -5.50 2.26 8.00
CA LEU A 137 -5.37 1.68 6.66
C LEU A 137 -5.93 2.63 5.59
N SER A 138 -7.11 3.19 5.82
CA SER A 138 -7.74 4.15 4.89
C SER A 138 -6.89 5.40 4.69
N LYS A 139 -6.28 5.94 5.74
CA LYS A 139 -5.32 7.06 5.63
C LYS A 139 -4.10 6.69 4.79
N THR A 140 -3.60 5.47 4.91
CA THR A 140 -2.47 4.97 4.11
C THR A 140 -2.84 4.89 2.63
N CYS A 141 -3.98 4.28 2.32
CA CYS A 141 -4.49 4.20 0.94
C CYS A 141 -4.74 5.58 0.33
N LEU A 142 -5.33 6.49 1.12
CA LEU A 142 -5.54 7.88 0.68
C LEU A 142 -4.21 8.61 0.40
N ALA A 143 -3.22 8.45 1.27
CA ALA A 143 -1.91 9.07 1.06
C ALA A 143 -1.22 8.55 -0.22
N GLU A 144 -1.34 7.26 -0.50
CA GLU A 144 -0.83 6.65 -1.73
C GLU A 144 -1.56 7.17 -2.96
N TYR A 145 -2.89 7.22 -2.91
CA TYR A 145 -3.72 7.79 -3.97
C TYR A 145 -3.32 9.24 -4.29
N VAL A 146 -3.22 10.09 -3.25
CA VAL A 146 -2.84 11.50 -3.41
C VAL A 146 -1.44 11.64 -4.01
N ALA A 147 -0.48 10.82 -3.57
CA ALA A 147 0.88 10.83 -4.10
C ALA A 147 0.93 10.44 -5.59
N ARG A 148 0.22 9.38 -5.98
CA ARG A 148 0.10 8.94 -7.38
C ARG A 148 -0.57 9.99 -8.25
N ARG A 149 -1.69 10.55 -7.79
CA ARG A 149 -2.39 11.61 -8.52
C ARG A 149 -1.51 12.84 -8.73
N LYS A 150 -0.77 13.26 -7.70
CA LYS A 150 0.17 14.38 -7.81
C LYS A 150 1.24 14.14 -8.88
N ALA A 151 1.80 12.93 -8.94
CA ALA A 151 2.79 12.57 -9.96
C ALA A 151 2.20 12.61 -11.38
N LEU A 152 0.97 12.10 -11.56
CA LEU A 152 0.27 12.15 -12.85
C LEU A 152 -0.07 13.59 -13.26
N LEU A 153 -0.54 14.41 -12.34
CA LEU A 153 -0.82 15.82 -12.63
C LEU A 153 0.45 16.59 -13.02
N ALA A 154 1.57 16.35 -12.36
CA ALA A 154 2.85 16.97 -12.74
C ALA A 154 3.29 16.53 -14.13
N MET A 155 3.07 15.27 -14.52
CA MET A 155 3.35 14.78 -15.86
C MET A 155 2.42 15.43 -16.91
N LEU A 156 1.13 15.59 -16.60
CA LEU A 156 0.18 16.30 -17.47
C LEU A 156 0.55 17.77 -17.63
N GLU A 157 0.94 18.43 -16.54
CA GLU A 157 1.38 19.83 -16.56
C GLU A 157 2.59 20.03 -17.50
N GLU A 158 3.55 19.12 -17.49
CA GLU A 158 4.69 19.13 -18.41
C GLU A 158 4.26 18.90 -19.86
N THR A 159 3.23 18.06 -20.11
CA THR A 159 2.72 17.83 -21.48
C THR A 159 1.92 19.01 -22.03
N LEU A 160 1.33 19.83 -21.16
CA LEU A 160 0.59 21.03 -21.51
C LEU A 160 1.49 22.23 -21.81
N THR A 161 2.81 22.12 -21.64
CA THR A 161 3.74 23.21 -21.92
C THR A 161 3.71 23.58 -23.40
N ILE A 162 3.39 24.84 -23.68
CA ILE A 162 3.34 25.41 -25.04
C ILE A 162 4.75 25.43 -25.64
N GLN A 163 4.88 24.92 -26.86
CA GLN A 163 6.13 24.95 -27.64
C GLN A 163 6.39 26.37 -28.19
N GLU A 164 7.61 26.64 -28.63
CA GLU A 164 7.98 27.92 -29.27
C GLU A 164 7.15 28.23 -30.52
N ASP A 165 6.63 27.19 -31.20
CA ASP A 165 5.75 27.32 -32.38
C ASP A 165 4.27 27.55 -32.03
N GLY A 166 3.93 27.63 -30.73
CA GLY A 166 2.56 27.83 -30.24
C GLY A 166 1.72 26.55 -30.21
N SER A 167 2.28 25.39 -30.54
CA SER A 167 1.62 24.09 -30.42
C SER A 167 1.77 23.50 -29.03
N PHE A 168 0.85 22.63 -28.63
CA PHE A 168 0.99 21.81 -27.43
C PHE A 168 1.81 20.55 -27.74
N LYS A 169 2.71 20.21 -26.86
CA LYS A 169 3.73 19.17 -27.09
C LYS A 169 3.18 17.80 -27.45
N LYS A 170 2.05 17.42 -26.86
CA LYS A 170 1.40 16.12 -27.08
C LYS A 170 -0.05 16.11 -26.60
N GLU A 171 -0.95 16.77 -27.33
CA GLU A 171 -2.38 16.72 -27.04
C GLU A 171 -2.90 15.28 -27.04
N ASP A 172 -2.46 14.45 -28.00
CA ASP A 172 -2.79 13.03 -28.06
C ASP A 172 -2.44 12.25 -26.78
N VAL A 173 -1.39 12.67 -26.06
CA VAL A 173 -0.99 12.01 -24.80
C VAL A 173 -2.01 12.30 -23.70
N ILE A 174 -2.53 13.51 -23.62
CA ILE A 174 -3.56 13.88 -22.62
C ILE A 174 -4.82 13.06 -22.85
N HIS A 175 -5.26 13.00 -24.11
CA HIS A 175 -6.41 12.20 -24.49
C HIS A 175 -6.18 10.70 -24.20
N SER A 176 -5.01 10.16 -24.53
CA SER A 176 -4.70 8.74 -24.25
C SER A 176 -4.66 8.39 -22.76
N ILE A 177 -4.34 9.38 -21.90
CA ILE A 177 -4.33 9.17 -20.44
C ILE A 177 -5.74 9.29 -19.87
N ILE A 178 -6.54 10.27 -20.28
CA ILE A 178 -7.86 10.55 -19.69
C ILE A 178 -8.94 9.70 -20.34
N CYS A 179 -9.01 9.72 -21.66
CA CYS A 179 -9.95 8.95 -22.48
C CYS A 179 -9.44 8.92 -23.92
N PRO A 180 -9.35 7.75 -24.58
CA PRO A 180 -8.95 7.64 -25.97
C PRO A 180 -9.81 8.53 -26.90
N MET A 181 -9.15 9.18 -27.87
CA MET A 181 -9.82 10.05 -28.85
C MET A 181 -10.87 9.29 -29.65
N ARG A 182 -11.98 9.95 -29.95
CA ARG A 182 -13.09 9.45 -30.78
C ARG A 182 -13.81 8.23 -30.21
N HIS A 183 -13.75 8.05 -28.89
CA HIS A 183 -14.48 7.01 -28.18
C HIS A 183 -15.49 7.61 -27.20
N THR A 184 -16.43 6.75 -26.81
CA THR A 184 -17.38 7.03 -25.73
C THR A 184 -17.23 6.00 -24.63
N SER A 185 -17.82 6.23 -23.47
CA SER A 185 -17.86 5.26 -22.37
C SER A 185 -18.60 3.96 -22.73
N ASP A 186 -19.34 3.95 -23.83
CA ASP A 186 -20.01 2.75 -24.34
C ASP A 186 -19.09 1.93 -25.27
N ASP A 187 -18.01 2.54 -25.78
CA ASP A 187 -17.11 1.94 -26.77
C ASP A 187 -15.86 1.30 -26.13
N ILE A 188 -15.47 1.74 -24.91
CA ILE A 188 -14.23 1.35 -24.26
C ILE A 188 -14.46 0.81 -22.86
N ALA A 189 -13.51 0.02 -22.36
CA ALA A 189 -13.56 -0.51 -21.00
C ALA A 189 -13.38 0.60 -19.95
N PHE A 190 -13.98 0.40 -18.78
CA PHE A 190 -13.89 1.37 -17.66
C PHE A 190 -12.45 1.66 -17.26
N GLU A 191 -11.56 0.68 -17.34
CA GLU A 191 -10.14 0.75 -17.02
C GLU A 191 -9.36 1.70 -17.95
N GLU A 192 -9.89 1.98 -19.14
CA GLU A 192 -9.27 2.90 -20.09
C GLU A 192 -9.70 4.36 -19.88
N MET A 193 -10.62 4.60 -18.94
CA MET A 193 -11.15 5.91 -18.61
C MET A 193 -10.58 6.41 -17.27
N ASN A 194 -9.78 7.47 -17.32
CA ASN A 194 -9.04 7.95 -16.15
C ASN A 194 -9.43 9.36 -15.73
N LEU A 195 -10.71 9.72 -15.84
CA LEU A 195 -11.23 11.03 -15.39
C LEU A 195 -11.01 11.33 -13.91
N TRP A 196 -10.83 10.29 -13.08
CA TRP A 196 -10.47 10.43 -11.67
C TRP A 196 -9.17 11.22 -11.44
N ILE A 197 -8.30 11.30 -12.47
CA ILE A 197 -7.08 12.12 -12.43
C ILE A 197 -7.44 13.61 -12.33
N VAL A 198 -8.46 14.04 -13.05
CA VAL A 198 -8.95 15.43 -13.05
C VAL A 198 -9.75 15.72 -11.77
N ASP A 199 -10.78 14.91 -11.52
CA ASP A 199 -11.61 14.97 -10.32
C ASP A 199 -12.09 13.56 -9.95
N GLU A 200 -11.90 13.15 -8.70
CA GLU A 200 -12.27 11.81 -8.21
C GLU A 200 -13.77 11.52 -8.34
N ARG A 201 -14.62 12.56 -8.31
CA ARG A 201 -16.07 12.42 -8.52
C ARG A 201 -16.41 11.98 -9.93
N LEU A 202 -15.59 12.32 -10.91
CA LEU A 202 -15.77 11.94 -12.30
C LEU A 202 -15.45 10.45 -12.58
N ALA A 203 -14.88 9.72 -11.61
CA ALA A 203 -14.72 8.27 -11.70
C ALA A 203 -16.07 7.53 -11.86
N TYR A 204 -17.16 8.15 -11.41
CA TYR A 204 -18.50 7.57 -11.43
C TYR A 204 -19.42 8.29 -12.45
N HIS A 205 -18.87 8.76 -13.56
CA HIS A 205 -19.63 9.39 -14.62
C HIS A 205 -20.61 8.41 -15.29
N ARG A 206 -21.72 8.94 -15.80
CA ARG A 206 -22.71 8.15 -16.52
C ARG A 206 -22.33 7.98 -17.99
N TYR A 207 -21.79 9.03 -18.60
CA TYR A 207 -21.44 9.05 -20.01
C TYR A 207 -20.23 9.94 -20.21
N LEU A 208 -19.30 9.48 -21.00
CA LEU A 208 -18.10 10.21 -21.43
C LEU A 208 -17.99 10.12 -22.94
N ALA A 209 -17.60 11.19 -23.59
CA ALA A 209 -17.24 11.21 -25.00
C ALA A 209 -16.00 12.07 -25.22
N SER A 210 -15.10 11.63 -26.08
CA SER A 210 -13.91 12.34 -26.51
C SER A 210 -13.94 12.52 -28.01
N ASP A 211 -13.76 13.75 -28.52
CA ASP A 211 -13.74 14.12 -29.95
C ASP A 211 -14.92 13.54 -30.76
N LYS A 212 -16.11 13.60 -30.19
CA LYS A 212 -17.36 13.20 -30.85
C LYS A 212 -18.19 14.43 -31.13
N THR A 213 -18.90 14.41 -32.28
CA THR A 213 -19.87 15.49 -32.58
C THR A 213 -21.01 15.46 -31.55
N LEU A 214 -21.47 16.63 -31.13
CA LEU A 214 -22.63 16.72 -30.21
C LEU A 214 -23.85 15.98 -30.75
N LYS A 215 -24.06 16.01 -32.08
CA LYS A 215 -25.12 15.26 -32.76
C LYS A 215 -25.03 13.74 -32.58
N SER A 216 -23.83 13.20 -32.41
CA SER A 216 -23.63 11.73 -32.27
C SER A 216 -23.80 11.23 -30.84
N MET A 217 -23.94 12.12 -29.86
CA MET A 217 -24.02 11.77 -28.45
C MET A 217 -25.48 11.46 -28.07
N PRO A 218 -25.81 10.23 -27.62
CA PRO A 218 -27.19 9.83 -27.32
C PRO A 218 -27.81 10.58 -26.13
N VAL A 219 -26.97 11.21 -25.31
CA VAL A 219 -27.38 11.94 -24.09
C VAL A 219 -27.64 13.43 -24.35
N ILE A 220 -27.36 13.92 -25.56
CA ILE A 220 -27.55 15.34 -25.96
C ILE A 220 -28.53 15.39 -27.14
N ASP A 221 -29.58 16.17 -26.97
CA ASP A 221 -30.48 16.53 -28.10
C ASP A 221 -29.92 17.76 -28.82
N SER A 222 -29.08 17.53 -29.83
CA SER A 222 -28.43 18.60 -30.60
C SER A 222 -28.11 18.14 -32.02
N ASP A 223 -28.38 19.01 -32.98
CA ASP A 223 -27.98 18.85 -34.40
C ASP A 223 -26.57 19.41 -34.69
N SER A 224 -25.88 19.89 -33.67
CA SER A 224 -24.56 20.53 -33.81
C SER A 224 -23.48 19.50 -34.20
N ARG A 225 -22.66 19.87 -35.17
CA ARG A 225 -21.49 19.11 -35.61
C ARG A 225 -20.19 19.53 -34.91
N LYS A 226 -20.30 20.38 -33.86
CA LYS A 226 -19.13 20.75 -33.05
C LYS A 226 -18.62 19.50 -32.31
N GLU A 227 -17.33 19.37 -32.30
CA GLU A 227 -16.60 18.28 -31.62
C GLU A 227 -15.87 18.87 -30.41
N PRO A 228 -16.42 18.78 -29.20
CA PRO A 228 -15.69 19.14 -27.99
C PRO A 228 -14.66 18.06 -27.66
N ASP A 229 -13.53 18.47 -27.11
CA ASP A 229 -12.43 17.57 -26.76
C ASP A 229 -12.87 16.48 -25.79
N ILE A 230 -13.51 16.86 -24.68
CA ILE A 230 -14.07 15.93 -23.70
C ILE A 230 -15.42 16.44 -23.20
N VAL A 231 -16.42 15.56 -23.19
CA VAL A 231 -17.73 15.81 -22.61
C VAL A 231 -18.03 14.75 -21.55
N VAL A 232 -18.40 15.20 -20.36
CA VAL A 232 -18.76 14.32 -19.25
C VAL A 232 -20.16 14.64 -18.78
N PHE A 233 -20.99 13.61 -18.67
CA PHE A 233 -22.28 13.68 -17.98
C PHE A 233 -22.17 12.96 -16.65
N ASP A 234 -22.25 13.75 -15.59
CA ASP A 234 -22.30 13.27 -14.23
C ASP A 234 -23.75 13.41 -13.73
N GLN A 235 -24.35 12.28 -13.33
CA GLN A 235 -25.58 12.34 -12.56
C GLN A 235 -25.21 12.23 -11.10
N ALA A 236 -25.52 13.26 -10.31
CA ALA A 236 -25.50 13.15 -8.88
C ALA A 236 -26.34 11.94 -8.45
N PHE A 237 -25.70 10.91 -7.89
CA PHE A 237 -26.43 9.82 -7.26
C PHE A 237 -27.12 10.41 -6.03
N ALA A 238 -28.41 10.65 -6.12
CA ALA A 238 -29.22 10.85 -4.95
C ALA A 238 -29.31 9.50 -4.23
N TYR A 239 -28.59 9.35 -3.16
CA TYR A 239 -28.85 8.27 -2.21
C TYR A 239 -30.20 8.57 -1.58
N SER A 240 -31.24 7.84 -1.99
CA SER A 240 -32.52 7.82 -1.33
C SER A 240 -32.51 6.83 -0.16
#